data_8f36715b4031113f323971aefb6446c0
#
_entry.id   8f36715b4031113f323971aefb6446c0
#
_cell.length_a   1.000
_cell.length_b   1.000
_cell.length_c   1.000
_cell.angle_alpha   90.00
_cell.angle_beta   90.00
_cell.angle_gamma   90.00
#
_symmetry.space_group_name_H-M   'P 1'
#
loop_
_entity.id
_entity.type
_entity.pdbx_description
1 polymer ?
#
loop_
_entity_poly.entity_id
_entity_poly.type
_entity_poly.pdbx_seq_one_letter_code
_entity_poly.pdbx_strand_id
1 'polypeptide(L)'
;MSLHIEPFAVNDSNIEGLKIISAKMSTDDRGTVRELFRGSIYFEVLPKTVTGWKQINLTRTKKGAVRGLHGEAMSKLVTVAYGSVFGAYVDTRPDSKTFGAVQTVHI
;
A
#
# COMPACT_ATOMS: atom_id res chain seq x y z
N MET A 1 -10.07 30.28 1.33
CA MET A 1 -9.31 29.01 1.18
C MET A 1 -10.29 27.86 1.08
N SER A 2 -10.17 27.07 0.03
CA SER A 2 -11.00 25.88 -0.16
C SER A 2 -10.27 24.65 0.38
N LEU A 3 -10.98 23.82 1.14
CA LEU A 3 -10.47 22.58 1.69
C LEU A 3 -11.16 21.41 0.98
N HIS A 4 -10.37 20.52 0.40
CA HIS A 4 -10.84 19.28 -0.19
C HIS A 4 -10.31 18.09 0.59
N ILE A 5 -11.17 17.17 0.99
CA ILE A 5 -10.78 15.98 1.75
C ILE A 5 -11.16 14.75 0.96
N GLU A 6 -10.17 13.89 0.70
CA GLU A 6 -10.38 12.54 0.21
C GLU A 6 -10.31 11.59 1.40
N PRO A 7 -11.36 10.80 1.66
CA PRO A 7 -11.41 9.94 2.83
C PRO A 7 -10.54 8.69 2.66
N PHE A 8 -10.19 8.09 3.78
CA PHE A 8 -9.60 6.76 3.82
C PHE A 8 -10.58 5.73 3.23
N ALA A 9 -10.07 4.84 2.40
CA ALA A 9 -10.84 3.73 1.85
C ALA A 9 -9.96 2.50 1.68
N VAL A 10 -10.57 1.33 1.78
CA VAL A 10 -9.89 0.03 1.59
C VAL A 10 -10.67 -0.78 0.57
N ASN A 11 -9.96 -1.30 -0.41
CA ASN A 11 -10.52 -2.19 -1.41
C ASN A 11 -9.79 -3.54 -1.38
N ASP A 12 -10.53 -4.60 -1.61
CA ASP A 12 -9.95 -5.91 -1.88
C ASP A 12 -9.32 -5.94 -3.26
N SER A 13 -8.48 -6.92 -3.49
CA SER A 13 -7.81 -7.13 -4.77
C SER A 13 -8.09 -8.54 -5.30
N ASN A 14 -7.48 -8.88 -6.42
CA ASN A 14 -7.53 -10.24 -6.98
C ASN A 14 -6.80 -11.27 -6.12
N ILE A 15 -5.98 -10.80 -5.18
CA ILE A 15 -5.18 -11.65 -4.29
C ILE A 15 -5.77 -11.60 -2.89
N GLU A 16 -6.10 -12.76 -2.33
CA GLU A 16 -6.62 -12.87 -0.97
C GLU A 16 -5.63 -12.25 0.03
N GLY A 17 -6.10 -11.31 0.82
CA GLY A 17 -5.29 -10.63 1.84
C GLY A 17 -4.49 -9.44 1.34
N LEU A 18 -4.40 -9.22 0.03
CA LEU A 18 -3.78 -8.02 -0.52
C LEU A 18 -4.82 -6.91 -0.61
N LYS A 19 -4.65 -5.89 0.18
CA LYS A 19 -5.56 -4.73 0.24
C LYS A 19 -4.96 -3.55 -0.51
N ILE A 20 -5.82 -2.81 -1.20
CA ILE A 20 -5.47 -1.55 -1.84
C ILE A 20 -6.10 -0.44 -1.01
N ILE A 21 -5.25 0.40 -0.44
CA ILE A 21 -5.67 1.43 0.51
C ILE A 21 -5.55 2.80 -0.15
N SER A 22 -6.62 3.56 -0.09
CA SER A 22 -6.59 4.99 -0.40
C SER A 22 -6.40 5.75 0.89
N ALA A 23 -5.28 6.43 1.03
CA ALA A 23 -4.97 7.20 2.24
C ALA A 23 -5.86 8.44 2.32
N LYS A 24 -6.20 8.83 3.54
CA LYS A 24 -6.85 10.11 3.75
C LYS A 24 -5.93 11.24 3.30
N MET A 25 -6.46 12.15 2.51
CA MET A 25 -5.70 13.28 1.98
C MET A 25 -6.51 14.57 2.10
N SER A 26 -5.87 15.61 2.58
CA SER A 26 -6.45 16.96 2.68
C SER A 26 -5.66 17.90 1.79
N THR A 27 -6.34 18.64 0.93
CA THR A 27 -5.74 19.59 0.00
C THR A 27 -6.33 20.98 0.20
N ASP A 28 -5.49 21.98 0.27
CA ASP A 28 -5.89 23.38 0.28
C ASP A 28 -4.91 24.22 -0.57
N ASP A 29 -4.97 25.53 -0.49
CA ASP A 29 -4.14 26.45 -1.28
C ASP A 29 -2.64 26.27 -1.04
N ARG A 30 -2.26 25.70 0.10
CA ARG A 30 -0.86 25.51 0.47
C ARG A 30 -0.28 24.19 -0.01
N GLY A 31 -1.13 23.23 -0.40
CA GLY A 31 -0.72 21.91 -0.85
C GLY A 31 -1.54 20.81 -0.20
N THR A 32 -0.89 19.69 0.07
CA THR A 32 -1.54 18.45 0.44
C THR A 32 -0.93 17.85 1.70
N VAL A 33 -1.78 17.36 2.59
CA VAL A 33 -1.39 16.49 3.71
C VAL A 33 -2.01 15.12 3.49
N ARG A 34 -1.19 14.10 3.39
CA ARG A 34 -1.64 12.72 3.22
C ARG A 34 -1.22 11.88 4.42
N GLU A 35 -2.17 11.15 5.01
CA GLU A 35 -1.87 10.24 6.11
C GLU A 35 -1.30 8.93 5.56
N LEU A 36 0.01 8.78 5.63
CA LEU A 36 0.67 7.55 5.17
C LEU A 36 0.37 6.36 6.07
N PHE A 37 0.13 6.60 7.34
CA PHE A 37 -0.25 5.58 8.31
C PHE A 37 -0.95 6.22 9.49
N ARG A 38 -2.06 5.59 9.92
CA ARG A 38 -2.76 5.94 11.15
C ARG A 38 -3.13 4.64 11.85
N GLY A 39 -2.56 4.37 13.02
CA GLY A 39 -2.73 3.12 13.74
C GLY A 39 -4.19 2.79 14.04
N SER A 40 -4.99 3.79 14.43
CA SER A 40 -6.38 3.61 14.82
C SER A 40 -7.28 3.04 13.72
N ILE A 41 -6.90 3.20 12.44
CA ILE A 41 -7.67 2.68 11.31
C ILE A 41 -6.92 1.59 10.54
N TYR A 42 -5.61 1.72 10.39
CA TYR A 42 -4.84 0.75 9.59
C TYR A 42 -4.76 -0.61 10.27
N PHE A 43 -4.61 -0.67 11.60
CA PHE A 43 -4.56 -1.95 12.31
C PHE A 43 -5.89 -2.72 12.29
N GLU A 44 -6.99 -2.06 11.96
CA GLU A 44 -8.27 -2.75 11.77
C GLU A 44 -8.32 -3.52 10.45
N VAL A 45 -7.59 -3.09 9.44
CA VAL A 45 -7.60 -3.69 8.09
C VAL A 45 -6.40 -4.58 7.81
N LEU A 46 -5.33 -4.44 8.56
CA LEU A 46 -4.15 -5.29 8.45
C LEU A 46 -4.41 -6.66 9.10
N PRO A 47 -3.66 -7.71 8.70
CA PRO A 47 -3.76 -9.01 9.38
C PRO A 47 -3.55 -8.87 10.88
N LYS A 48 -4.29 -9.64 11.66
CA LYS A 48 -4.24 -9.58 13.15
C LYS A 48 -2.88 -9.97 13.71
N THR A 49 -2.05 -10.63 12.94
CA THR A 49 -0.67 -10.93 13.29
C THR A 49 0.24 -9.70 13.24
N VAL A 50 -0.19 -8.63 12.57
CA VAL A 50 0.57 -7.38 12.49
C VAL A 50 0.19 -6.52 13.68
N THR A 51 1.07 -6.43 14.67
CA THR A 51 0.87 -5.67 15.89
C THR A 51 1.76 -4.43 15.97
N GLY A 52 2.63 -4.25 15.01
CA GLY A 52 3.55 -3.10 14.94
C GLY A 52 4.52 -3.28 13.77
N TRP A 53 5.33 -2.26 13.56
CA TRP A 53 6.33 -2.26 12.50
C TRP A 53 7.71 -2.58 13.06
N LYS A 54 8.37 -3.58 12.48
CA LYS A 54 9.72 -4.00 12.89
C LYS A 54 10.79 -3.23 12.14
N GLN A 55 10.47 -2.74 10.94
CA GLN A 55 11.42 -2.06 10.08
C GLN A 55 10.67 -1.12 9.14
N ILE A 56 11.21 0.08 8.96
CA ILE A 56 10.70 1.06 8.03
C ILE A 56 11.86 1.47 7.11
N ASN A 57 11.67 1.28 5.80
CA ASN A 57 12.65 1.67 4.79
C ASN A 57 12.07 2.78 3.91
N LEU A 58 12.90 3.73 3.58
CA LEU A 58 12.61 4.68 2.51
C LEU A 58 13.54 4.40 1.35
N THR A 59 12.96 4.13 0.19
CA THR A 59 13.72 3.76 -1.02
C THR A 59 13.52 4.83 -2.08
N ARG A 60 14.59 5.26 -2.69
CA ARG A 60 14.56 6.13 -3.86
C ARG A 60 14.82 5.28 -5.11
N THR A 61 13.91 5.36 -6.07
CA THR A 61 14.00 4.60 -7.32
C THR A 61 14.06 5.56 -8.49
N LYS A 62 15.03 5.37 -9.36
CA LYS A 62 15.19 6.19 -10.57
C LYS A 62 14.11 5.83 -11.59
N LYS A 63 13.67 6.82 -12.35
CA LYS A 63 12.73 6.62 -13.44
C LYS A 63 13.21 5.51 -14.37
N GLY A 64 12.32 4.60 -14.73
CA GLY A 64 12.60 3.47 -15.62
C GLY A 64 13.24 2.26 -14.94
N ALA A 65 13.66 2.36 -13.68
CA ALA A 65 14.22 1.23 -12.96
C ALA A 65 13.11 0.25 -12.53
N VAL A 66 13.44 -1.02 -12.55
CA VAL A 66 12.55 -2.10 -12.10
C VAL A 66 13.20 -2.79 -10.91
N ARG A 67 12.41 -3.01 -9.85
CA ARG A 67 12.81 -3.77 -8.67
C ARG A 67 11.89 -4.97 -8.52
N GLY A 68 12.43 -6.13 -8.30
CA GLY A 68 11.68 -7.34 -8.05
C GLY A 68 11.83 -8.39 -9.16
N LEU A 69 10.99 -9.42 -9.14
CA LEU A 69 10.01 -9.68 -8.07
C LEU A 69 10.72 -10.15 -6.79
N HIS A 70 10.18 -9.77 -5.64
CA HIS A 70 10.69 -10.21 -4.35
C HIS A 70 9.59 -10.93 -3.58
N GLY A 71 9.95 -12.02 -2.91
CA GLY A 71 9.06 -12.75 -2.01
C GLY A 71 9.75 -12.97 -0.67
N GLU A 72 9.07 -12.62 0.41
CA GLU A 72 9.60 -12.74 1.75
C GLU A 72 8.48 -13.14 2.71
N ALA A 73 8.84 -13.89 3.76
CA ALA A 73 7.89 -14.33 4.77
C ALA A 73 7.59 -13.18 5.76
N MET A 74 6.96 -12.11 5.26
CA MET A 74 6.61 -10.95 6.07
C MET A 74 5.42 -10.21 5.48
N SER A 75 4.72 -9.47 6.32
CA SER A 75 3.71 -8.51 5.85
C SER A 75 4.37 -7.18 5.54
N LYS A 76 3.92 -6.53 4.47
CA LYS A 76 4.44 -5.25 4.01
C LYS A 76 3.30 -4.26 3.80
N LEU A 77 3.53 -3.02 4.21
CA LEU A 77 2.71 -1.88 3.79
C LEU A 77 3.59 -1.00 2.90
N VAL A 78 3.19 -0.86 1.65
CA VAL A 78 3.93 -0.11 0.64
C VAL A 78 3.17 1.17 0.33
N THR A 79 3.87 2.29 0.35
CA THR A 79 3.32 3.58 -0.07
C THR A 79 4.34 4.32 -0.91
N VAL A 80 3.88 5.24 -1.73
CA VAL A 80 4.74 6.13 -2.53
C VAL A 80 4.61 7.53 -1.97
N ALA A 81 5.68 8.02 -1.37
CA ALA A 81 5.69 9.35 -0.74
C ALA A 81 5.77 10.47 -1.77
N TYR A 82 6.45 10.23 -2.89
CA TYR A 82 6.62 11.22 -3.96
C TYR A 82 6.71 10.51 -5.31
N GLY A 83 6.00 11.02 -6.30
CA GLY A 83 5.97 10.44 -7.64
C GLY A 83 4.92 9.33 -7.75
N SER A 84 5.15 8.42 -8.68
CA SER A 84 4.26 7.28 -8.90
C SER A 84 5.03 6.06 -9.38
N VAL A 85 4.53 4.88 -9.04
CA VAL A 85 5.10 3.62 -9.49
C VAL A 85 4.00 2.69 -9.99
N PHE A 86 4.38 1.77 -10.86
CA PHE A 86 3.54 0.64 -11.26
C PHE A 86 3.93 -0.56 -10.40
N GLY A 87 2.99 -1.08 -9.63
CA GLY A 87 3.18 -2.27 -8.79
C GLY A 87 2.55 -3.50 -9.42
N ALA A 88 3.25 -4.62 -9.37
CA ALA A 88 2.75 -5.91 -9.82
C ALA A 88 2.99 -6.95 -8.72
N TYR A 89 1.95 -7.71 -8.41
CA TYR A 89 1.95 -8.70 -7.34
C TYR A 89 1.43 -10.01 -7.87
N VAL A 90 2.04 -11.10 -7.44
CA VAL A 90 1.60 -12.45 -7.77
C VAL A 90 1.50 -13.27 -6.48
N ASP A 91 0.41 -14.00 -6.33
CA ASP A 91 0.20 -14.87 -5.17
C ASP A 91 0.92 -16.20 -5.40
N THR A 92 1.97 -16.43 -4.65
CA THR A 92 2.76 -17.67 -4.71
C THR A 92 2.57 -18.57 -3.48
N ARG A 93 1.59 -18.26 -2.63
CA ARG A 93 1.29 -19.07 -1.43
C ARG A 93 0.56 -20.36 -1.85
N PRO A 94 1.14 -21.54 -1.61
CA PRO A 94 0.58 -22.80 -2.13
C PRO A 94 -0.86 -23.09 -1.68
N ASP A 95 -1.20 -22.70 -0.45
CA ASP A 95 -2.51 -22.98 0.13
C ASP A 95 -3.52 -21.83 -0.02
N SER A 96 -3.15 -20.79 -0.74
CA SER A 96 -4.02 -19.64 -0.97
C SER A 96 -5.14 -20.00 -1.95
N LYS A 97 -6.35 -19.50 -1.69
CA LYS A 97 -7.49 -19.61 -2.62
C LYS A 97 -7.22 -18.91 -3.95
N THR A 98 -6.31 -17.93 -3.94
CA THR A 98 -5.95 -17.13 -5.11
C THR A 98 -4.56 -17.43 -5.62
N PHE A 99 -4.02 -18.62 -5.32
CA PHE A 99 -2.69 -19.02 -5.82
C PHE A 99 -2.57 -18.78 -7.33
N GLY A 100 -1.48 -18.10 -7.73
CA GLY A 100 -1.22 -17.75 -9.12
C GLY A 100 -1.91 -16.48 -9.61
N ALA A 101 -2.81 -15.89 -8.83
CA ALA A 101 -3.46 -14.64 -9.21
C ALA A 101 -2.45 -13.49 -9.26
N VAL A 102 -2.71 -12.55 -10.16
CA VAL A 102 -1.90 -11.35 -10.37
C VAL A 102 -2.74 -10.12 -10.11
N GLN A 103 -2.17 -9.16 -9.41
CA GLN A 103 -2.75 -7.84 -9.19
C GLN A 103 -1.75 -6.78 -9.59
N THR A 104 -2.20 -5.81 -10.37
CA THR A 104 -1.42 -4.62 -10.69
C THR A 104 -2.08 -3.40 -10.09
N VAL A 105 -1.28 -2.41 -9.75
CA VAL A 105 -1.77 -1.17 -9.17
C VAL A 105 -0.80 -0.02 -9.50
N HIS A 106 -1.36 1.13 -9.79
CA HIS A 106 -0.61 2.39 -9.85
C HIS A 106 -0.69 3.07 -8.49
N ILE A 107 0.46 3.34 -7.93
CA ILE A 107 0.56 3.96 -6.60
C ILE A 107 1.15 5.35 -6.73
#